data_efa4ece4a4c4690151a28eccd303559c
#
_entry.id   efa4ece4a4c4690151a28eccd303559c
#
_cell.length_a   1.000
_cell.length_b   1.000
_cell.length_c   1.000
_cell.angle_alpha   90.00
_cell.angle_beta   90.00
_cell.angle_gamma   90.00
#
_symmetry.space_group_name_H-M   'P 1'
#
loop_
_entity.id
_entity.type
_entity.pdbx_description
1 polymer ?
#
loop_
_entity_poly.entity_id
_entity_poly.type
_entity_poly.pdbx_seq_one_letter_code
_entity_poly.pdbx_strand_id
1 'polypeptide(L)'
;RRSSSAASDVYKRQPYDEFAVENALQHKESTGGTVSAITVGGAAADKVLKGVKALGVDNIIRLDYDGFMDSNGLQSIIAQEIIAGGYDIVYCGKSAADTGAGSTGPGIAERLGWASVSNATEVKFADALTVSYPTEGGDAIVSLNLPAVVSCDKGSIKVRKSNVKGIMMAKKAQVDVKAVSPPAASVTVVSQVMPPAKPAGKKFEGASSAQTVAQLLRDEANII
;
A
#
# COMPACT_ATOMS: atom_id res chain seq x y z
N ARG A 1 15.42 19.27 -11.72
CA ARG A 1 15.85 18.44 -10.59
C ARG A 1 14.98 18.76 -9.39
N ARG A 2 14.02 17.92 -9.08
CA ARG A 2 13.43 17.94 -7.75
C ARG A 2 14.37 17.15 -6.85
N SER A 3 15.10 17.81 -6.02
CA SER A 3 15.64 17.21 -4.82
C SER A 3 14.46 17.00 -3.87
N SER A 4 13.71 15.92 -4.07
CA SER A 4 12.90 15.42 -2.99
C SER A 4 13.91 14.94 -1.96
N SER A 5 13.98 15.58 -0.81
CA SER A 5 14.68 14.99 0.30
C SER A 5 14.00 13.64 0.56
N ALA A 6 14.73 12.55 0.42
CA ALA A 6 14.20 11.19 0.66
C ALA A 6 13.47 11.09 2.00
N ALA A 7 13.84 11.91 2.98
CA ALA A 7 13.20 12.00 4.28
C ALA A 7 11.73 12.51 4.25
N SER A 8 11.29 13.27 3.24
CA SER A 8 9.89 13.74 3.17
C SER A 8 8.93 12.72 2.57
N ASP A 9 9.44 11.70 1.88
CA ASP A 9 8.61 10.70 1.19
C ASP A 9 8.38 9.42 2.03
N VAL A 10 9.25 9.14 3.00
CA VAL A 10 9.16 7.97 3.89
C VAL A 10 7.90 7.96 4.76
N TYR A 11 7.31 9.13 5.03
CA TYR A 11 6.14 9.25 5.90
C TYR A 11 4.88 9.68 5.15
N LYS A 12 4.80 9.38 3.88
CA LYS A 12 3.57 9.51 3.11
C LYS A 12 2.85 8.17 3.05
N ARG A 13 1.52 8.24 3.03
CA ARG A 13 0.69 7.07 2.76
C ARG A 13 1.06 6.50 1.39
N GLN A 14 1.20 5.18 1.31
CA GLN A 14 1.47 4.51 0.04
C GLN A 14 0.29 4.69 -0.93
N PRO A 15 0.54 4.85 -2.23
CA PRO A 15 -0.53 5.14 -3.19
C PRO A 15 -1.65 4.10 -3.22
N TYR A 16 -1.31 2.82 -3.12
CA TYR A 16 -2.30 1.74 -3.14
C TYR A 16 -3.08 1.62 -1.82
N ASP A 17 -2.50 2.00 -0.68
CA ASP A 17 -3.19 2.02 0.60
C ASP A 17 -4.32 3.06 0.64
N GLU A 18 -4.28 4.07 -0.22
CA GLU A 18 -5.40 5.02 -0.34
C GLU A 18 -6.68 4.35 -0.83
N PHE A 19 -6.55 3.40 -1.77
CA PHE A 19 -7.68 2.61 -2.27
C PHE A 19 -8.14 1.59 -1.22
N ALA A 20 -7.22 1.00 -0.46
CA ALA A 20 -7.55 0.10 0.64
C ALA A 20 -8.37 0.81 1.73
N VAL A 21 -7.95 1.99 2.16
CA VAL A 21 -8.68 2.81 3.14
C VAL A 21 -10.06 3.21 2.61
N GLU A 22 -10.18 3.59 1.34
CA GLU A 22 -11.47 3.96 0.75
C GLU A 22 -12.42 2.77 0.70
N ASN A 23 -11.95 1.58 0.27
CA ASN A 23 -12.75 0.35 0.29
C ASN A 23 -13.23 0.00 1.70
N ALA A 24 -12.35 0.09 2.70
CA ALA A 24 -12.73 -0.17 4.09
C ALA A 24 -13.80 0.81 4.61
N LEU A 25 -13.69 2.09 4.27
CA LEU A 25 -14.67 3.10 4.67
C LEU A 25 -16.02 2.92 3.96
N GLN A 26 -16.03 2.59 2.67
CA GLN A 26 -17.28 2.28 1.95
C GLN A 26 -17.92 0.99 2.46
N HIS A 27 -17.12 -0.02 2.80
CA HIS A 27 -17.62 -1.23 3.45
C HIS A 27 -18.34 -0.88 4.77
N LYS A 28 -17.68 -0.12 5.63
CA LYS A 28 -18.29 0.36 6.88
C LYS A 28 -19.60 1.12 6.63
N GLU A 29 -19.62 2.00 5.64
CA GLU A 29 -20.81 2.81 5.30
C GLU A 29 -21.99 1.96 4.81
N SER A 30 -21.72 0.86 4.12
CA SER A 30 -22.76 -0.03 3.58
C SER A 30 -23.26 -1.08 4.58
N THR A 31 -22.41 -1.60 5.46
CA THR A 31 -22.71 -2.73 6.34
C THR A 31 -22.71 -2.39 7.82
N GLY A 32 -22.19 -1.23 8.22
CA GLY A 32 -21.87 -0.88 9.60
C GLY A 32 -20.49 -1.40 10.03
N GLY A 33 -20.26 -1.40 11.33
CA GLY A 33 -18.97 -1.85 11.90
C GLY A 33 -17.96 -0.73 12.12
N THR A 34 -16.72 -1.10 12.38
CA THR A 34 -15.61 -0.18 12.69
C THR A 34 -14.41 -0.43 11.79
N VAL A 35 -13.68 0.64 11.47
CA VAL A 35 -12.47 0.56 10.67
C VAL A 35 -11.27 0.97 11.53
N SER A 36 -10.27 0.10 11.59
CA SER A 36 -8.99 0.35 12.25
C SER A 36 -7.87 0.43 11.21
N ALA A 37 -7.04 1.47 11.28
CA ALA A 37 -5.83 1.54 10.47
C ALA A 37 -4.63 1.11 11.32
N ILE A 38 -3.86 0.16 10.79
CA ILE A 38 -2.67 -0.40 11.43
C ILE A 38 -1.45 -0.03 10.60
N THR A 39 -0.38 0.41 11.24
CA THR A 39 0.93 0.59 10.62
C THR A 39 2.04 0.10 11.53
N VAL A 40 3.15 -0.28 10.93
CA VAL A 40 4.39 -0.63 11.64
C VAL A 40 5.39 0.49 11.41
N GLY A 41 6.00 0.98 12.47
CA GLY A 41 7.01 2.02 12.38
C GLY A 41 7.19 2.82 13.65
N GLY A 42 8.18 3.71 13.66
CA GLY A 42 8.43 4.63 14.75
C GLY A 42 7.42 5.78 14.82
N ALA A 43 7.61 6.70 15.77
CA ALA A 43 6.69 7.81 16.08
C ALA A 43 6.35 8.73 14.89
N ALA A 44 7.22 8.80 13.89
CA ALA A 44 6.96 9.60 12.70
C ALA A 44 5.77 9.09 11.87
N ALA A 45 5.41 7.81 11.98
CA ALA A 45 4.24 7.21 11.32
C ALA A 45 2.90 7.74 11.87
N ASP A 46 2.88 8.33 13.08
CA ASP A 46 1.67 8.91 13.67
C ASP A 46 1.03 9.98 12.79
N LYS A 47 1.85 10.73 12.05
CA LYS A 47 1.37 11.74 11.10
C LYS A 47 0.53 11.12 9.99
N VAL A 48 0.96 9.96 9.48
CA VAL A 48 0.23 9.22 8.43
C VAL A 48 -1.08 8.67 8.99
N LEU A 49 -1.04 8.05 10.17
CA LEU A 49 -2.23 7.54 10.86
C LEU A 49 -3.25 8.64 11.15
N LYS A 50 -2.82 9.81 11.62
CA LYS A 50 -3.72 10.97 11.79
C LYS A 50 -4.30 11.45 10.47
N GLY A 51 -3.55 11.37 9.36
CA GLY A 51 -4.08 11.65 8.03
C GLY A 51 -5.21 10.69 7.63
N VAL A 52 -5.06 9.40 7.92
CA VAL A 52 -6.09 8.38 7.69
C VAL A 52 -7.29 8.57 8.62
N LYS A 53 -7.06 8.89 9.90
CA LYS A 53 -8.11 9.25 10.85
C LYS A 53 -8.99 10.39 10.35
N ALA A 54 -8.39 11.39 9.70
CA ALA A 54 -9.11 12.53 9.13
C ALA A 54 -10.07 12.15 7.98
N LEU A 55 -9.92 10.96 7.39
CA LEU A 55 -10.83 10.41 6.37
C LEU A 55 -12.06 9.72 6.96
N GLY A 56 -12.07 9.42 8.28
CA GLY A 56 -13.21 8.78 8.95
C GLY A 56 -12.93 7.40 9.54
N VAL A 57 -11.67 6.98 9.57
CA VAL A 57 -11.26 5.73 10.27
C VAL A 57 -11.49 5.87 11.77
N ASP A 58 -11.99 4.82 12.42
CA ASP A 58 -12.39 4.85 13.84
C ASP A 58 -11.21 4.71 14.79
N ASN A 59 -10.29 3.80 14.50
CA ASN A 59 -9.12 3.55 15.33
C ASN A 59 -7.84 3.66 14.52
N ILE A 60 -6.77 4.11 15.18
CA ILE A 60 -5.45 4.21 14.57
C ILE A 60 -4.43 3.54 15.49
N ILE A 61 -3.76 2.52 14.99
CA ILE A 61 -2.87 1.65 15.75
C ILE A 61 -1.48 1.69 15.14
N ARG A 62 -0.48 1.92 15.96
CA ARG A 62 0.92 1.86 15.56
C ARG A 62 1.61 0.71 16.29
N LEU A 63 2.11 -0.24 15.55
CA LEU A 63 2.99 -1.28 16.02
C LEU A 63 4.40 -0.68 16.06
N ASP A 64 4.88 -0.40 17.27
CA ASP A 64 6.09 0.39 17.49
C ASP A 64 7.35 -0.43 17.26
N TYR A 65 7.98 -0.21 16.12
CA TYR A 65 9.24 -0.84 15.76
C TYR A 65 9.99 0.03 14.75
N ASP A 66 11.24 0.33 15.03
CA ASP A 66 12.09 1.22 14.21
C ASP A 66 13.37 0.51 13.70
N GLY A 67 13.43 -0.81 13.82
CA GLY A 67 14.53 -1.63 13.33
C GLY A 67 14.29 -2.15 11.90
N PHE A 68 15.30 -2.79 11.33
CA PHE A 68 15.13 -3.55 10.10
C PHE A 68 14.19 -4.74 10.32
N MET A 69 13.23 -4.87 9.43
CA MET A 69 12.28 -5.97 9.42
C MET A 69 12.08 -6.46 7.99
N ASP A 70 12.20 -7.75 7.78
CA ASP A 70 11.86 -8.37 6.51
C ASP A 70 10.35 -8.59 6.36
N SER A 71 9.91 -9.01 5.20
CA SER A 71 8.49 -9.28 4.92
C SER A 71 7.92 -10.34 5.87
N ASN A 72 8.73 -11.32 6.29
CA ASN A 72 8.30 -12.37 7.21
C ASN A 72 7.96 -11.78 8.59
N GLY A 73 8.85 -10.97 9.15
CA GLY A 73 8.64 -10.27 10.41
C GLY A 73 7.43 -9.35 10.38
N LEU A 74 7.33 -8.51 9.33
CA LEU A 74 6.24 -7.58 9.13
C LEU A 74 4.87 -8.27 9.10
N GLN A 75 4.74 -9.29 8.28
CA GLN A 75 3.49 -10.06 8.14
C GLN A 75 3.12 -10.77 9.45
N SER A 76 4.11 -11.26 10.19
CA SER A 76 3.90 -11.96 11.46
C SER A 76 3.30 -11.04 12.53
N ILE A 77 3.88 -9.86 12.74
CA ILE A 77 3.37 -8.94 13.77
C ILE A 77 2.01 -8.34 13.41
N ILE A 78 1.77 -8.07 12.12
CA ILE A 78 0.46 -7.59 11.68
C ILE A 78 -0.60 -8.69 11.84
N ALA A 79 -0.30 -9.93 11.47
CA ALA A 79 -1.22 -11.05 11.68
C ALA A 79 -1.56 -11.27 13.15
N GLN A 80 -0.60 -11.14 14.06
CA GLN A 80 -0.84 -11.21 15.51
C GLN A 80 -1.80 -10.10 15.98
N GLU A 81 -1.61 -8.88 15.52
CA GLU A 81 -2.52 -7.77 15.86
C GLU A 81 -3.93 -7.99 15.28
N ILE A 82 -4.05 -8.53 14.07
CA ILE A 82 -5.34 -8.86 13.46
C ILE A 82 -6.09 -9.89 14.29
N ILE A 83 -5.41 -10.95 14.74
CA ILE A 83 -6.00 -11.97 15.62
C ILE A 83 -6.44 -11.34 16.96
N ALA A 84 -5.56 -10.55 17.58
CA ALA A 84 -5.84 -9.93 18.87
C ALA A 84 -7.01 -8.93 18.81
N GLY A 85 -7.17 -8.25 17.68
CA GLY A 85 -8.23 -7.27 17.46
C GLY A 85 -9.56 -7.86 17.00
N GLY A 86 -9.62 -9.14 16.63
CA GLY A 86 -10.86 -9.82 16.20
C GLY A 86 -11.48 -9.22 14.96
N TYR A 87 -10.66 -8.92 13.93
CA TYR A 87 -11.12 -8.36 12.66
C TYR A 87 -11.70 -9.43 11.75
N ASP A 88 -12.68 -9.05 10.94
CA ASP A 88 -13.35 -9.93 9.97
C ASP A 88 -12.76 -9.79 8.57
N ILE A 89 -12.19 -8.62 8.24
CA ILE A 89 -11.63 -8.35 6.92
C ILE A 89 -10.43 -7.40 7.03
N VAL A 90 -9.43 -7.63 6.16
CA VAL A 90 -8.25 -6.79 6.03
C VAL A 90 -8.16 -6.25 4.62
N TYR A 91 -8.03 -4.93 4.50
CA TYR A 91 -7.70 -4.25 3.26
C TYR A 91 -6.29 -3.71 3.34
N CYS A 92 -5.48 -3.95 2.33
CA CYS A 92 -4.15 -3.38 2.19
C CYS A 92 -3.89 -2.93 0.74
N GLY A 93 -2.91 -2.10 0.52
CA GLY A 93 -2.44 -1.81 -0.84
C GLY A 93 -1.77 -3.03 -1.48
N LYS A 94 -1.83 -3.16 -2.80
CA LYS A 94 -1.23 -4.29 -3.51
C LYS A 94 0.29 -4.37 -3.33
N SER A 95 0.94 -3.23 -3.20
CA SER A 95 2.39 -3.15 -2.99
C SER A 95 2.80 -1.78 -2.47
N ALA A 96 3.92 -1.72 -1.78
CA ALA A 96 4.58 -0.47 -1.41
C ALA A 96 5.43 0.04 -2.58
N ALA A 97 5.46 1.38 -2.77
CA ALA A 97 6.17 1.99 -3.91
C ALA A 97 7.71 1.91 -3.79
N ASP A 98 8.22 1.69 -2.60
CA ASP A 98 9.65 1.56 -2.29
C ASP A 98 10.19 0.15 -2.54
N THR A 99 9.48 -0.88 -2.10
CA THR A 99 9.93 -2.28 -2.24
C THR A 99 9.30 -3.00 -3.43
N GLY A 100 8.07 -2.65 -3.81
CA GLY A 100 7.33 -3.31 -4.88
C GLY A 100 7.02 -4.79 -4.60
N ALA A 101 7.24 -5.28 -3.38
CA ALA A 101 7.22 -6.71 -3.07
C ALA A 101 5.85 -7.38 -3.24
N GLY A 102 4.75 -6.67 -3.03
CA GLY A 102 3.39 -7.19 -3.18
C GLY A 102 3.01 -8.36 -2.26
N SER A 103 3.85 -8.68 -1.29
CA SER A 103 3.73 -9.91 -0.49
C SER A 103 2.99 -9.72 0.84
N THR A 104 2.72 -8.47 1.26
CA THR A 104 2.16 -8.20 2.60
C THR A 104 0.77 -8.78 2.76
N GLY A 105 -0.16 -8.47 1.84
CA GLY A 105 -1.54 -8.97 1.88
C GLY A 105 -1.61 -10.51 1.85
N PRO A 106 -1.10 -11.16 0.80
CA PRO A 106 -1.07 -12.62 0.71
C PRO A 106 -0.36 -13.29 1.90
N GLY A 107 0.74 -12.72 2.36
CA GLY A 107 1.48 -13.28 3.48
C GLY A 107 0.78 -13.15 4.84
N ILE A 108 -0.03 -12.11 5.04
CA ILE A 108 -0.92 -11.99 6.20
C ILE A 108 -2.02 -13.04 6.10
N ALA A 109 -2.66 -13.19 4.94
CA ALA A 109 -3.73 -14.15 4.71
C ALA A 109 -3.28 -15.58 4.99
N GLU A 110 -2.10 -15.96 4.50
CA GLU A 110 -1.52 -17.29 4.72
C GLU A 110 -1.32 -17.57 6.22
N ARG A 111 -0.80 -16.59 6.97
CA ARG A 111 -0.61 -16.74 8.42
C ARG A 111 -1.90 -16.84 9.22
N LEU A 112 -2.97 -16.23 8.72
CA LEU A 112 -4.29 -16.25 9.33
C LEU A 112 -5.10 -17.47 8.90
N GLY A 113 -4.73 -18.16 7.81
CA GLY A 113 -5.55 -19.19 7.17
C GLY A 113 -6.82 -18.61 6.55
N TRP A 114 -6.78 -17.35 6.09
CA TRP A 114 -7.93 -16.63 5.55
C TRP A 114 -7.96 -16.66 4.03
N ALA A 115 -9.18 -16.50 3.47
CA ALA A 115 -9.33 -16.26 2.05
C ALA A 115 -8.60 -14.99 1.61
N SER A 116 -8.01 -14.99 0.41
CA SER A 116 -7.25 -13.84 -0.10
C SER A 116 -7.49 -13.58 -1.58
N VAL A 117 -7.65 -12.30 -1.92
CA VAL A 117 -7.62 -11.83 -3.32
C VAL A 117 -6.67 -10.65 -3.43
N SER A 118 -5.78 -10.72 -4.43
CA SER A 118 -4.82 -9.66 -4.73
C SER A 118 -5.19 -8.86 -5.96
N ASN A 119 -4.67 -7.63 -6.04
CA ASN A 119 -4.87 -6.68 -7.16
C ASN A 119 -6.34 -6.31 -7.40
N ALA A 120 -7.15 -6.24 -6.33
CA ALA A 120 -8.55 -5.88 -6.42
C ALA A 120 -8.75 -4.47 -7.00
N THR A 121 -9.50 -4.38 -8.10
CA THR A 121 -9.85 -3.11 -8.75
C THR A 121 -11.25 -2.64 -8.41
N GLU A 122 -12.13 -3.56 -8.01
CA GLU A 122 -13.47 -3.27 -7.53
C GLU A 122 -13.83 -4.21 -6.38
N VAL A 123 -14.46 -3.67 -5.34
CA VAL A 123 -14.98 -4.44 -4.20
C VAL A 123 -16.44 -4.06 -3.99
N LYS A 124 -17.32 -5.03 -3.96
CA LYS A 124 -18.77 -4.84 -3.74
C LYS A 124 -19.21 -5.55 -2.47
N PHE A 125 -20.04 -4.86 -1.71
CA PHE A 125 -20.62 -5.33 -0.47
C PHE A 125 -22.13 -5.46 -0.66
N ALA A 126 -22.60 -6.69 -0.70
CA ALA A 126 -24.02 -7.03 -0.72
C ALA A 126 -24.21 -8.24 0.20
N ASP A 127 -24.96 -9.25 -0.25
CA ASP A 127 -25.12 -10.51 0.50
C ASP A 127 -23.81 -11.29 0.67
N ALA A 128 -22.84 -11.02 -0.22
CA ALA A 128 -21.47 -11.57 -0.15
C ALA A 128 -20.44 -10.51 -0.56
N LEU A 129 -19.23 -10.65 -0.05
CA LEU A 129 -18.08 -9.86 -0.50
C LEU A 129 -17.66 -10.33 -1.89
N THR A 130 -17.83 -9.47 -2.89
CA THR A 130 -17.44 -9.76 -4.28
C THR A 130 -16.27 -8.85 -4.68
N VAL A 131 -15.24 -9.43 -5.25
CA VAL A 131 -14.02 -8.73 -5.65
C VAL A 131 -13.73 -8.98 -7.12
N SER A 132 -13.48 -7.91 -7.88
CA SER A 132 -13.01 -7.98 -9.27
C SER A 132 -11.51 -7.67 -9.33
N TYR A 133 -10.79 -8.42 -10.14
CA TYR A 133 -9.36 -8.19 -10.40
C TYR A 133 -9.01 -8.52 -11.86
N PRO A 134 -8.02 -7.84 -12.47
CA PRO A 134 -7.65 -8.03 -13.86
C PRO A 134 -6.93 -9.36 -14.08
N THR A 135 -7.23 -9.99 -15.22
CA THR A 135 -6.55 -11.17 -15.75
C THR A 135 -6.19 -10.95 -17.22
N GLU A 136 -5.43 -11.87 -17.83
CA GLU A 136 -5.01 -11.74 -19.24
C GLU A 136 -6.17 -11.65 -20.24
N GLY A 137 -7.34 -12.23 -19.92
CA GLY A 137 -8.51 -12.26 -20.82
C GLY A 137 -9.62 -11.28 -20.43
N GLY A 138 -9.45 -10.45 -19.41
CA GLY A 138 -10.47 -9.56 -18.88
C GLY A 138 -10.46 -9.52 -17.35
N ASP A 139 -11.59 -9.20 -16.73
CA ASP A 139 -11.69 -9.17 -15.28
C ASP A 139 -12.29 -10.48 -14.73
N ALA A 140 -11.66 -11.04 -13.72
CA ALA A 140 -12.23 -12.12 -12.93
C ALA A 140 -13.02 -11.55 -11.75
N ILE A 141 -14.15 -12.18 -11.45
CA ILE A 141 -15.02 -11.82 -10.31
C ILE A 141 -15.07 -13.00 -9.36
N VAL A 142 -14.72 -12.75 -8.11
CA VAL A 142 -14.66 -13.77 -7.06
C VAL A 142 -15.55 -13.36 -5.89
N SER A 143 -16.32 -14.32 -5.38
CA SER A 143 -17.05 -14.17 -4.12
C SER A 143 -16.20 -14.74 -2.99
N LEU A 144 -16.02 -13.97 -1.92
CA LEU A 144 -15.24 -14.33 -0.75
C LEU A 144 -16.12 -14.53 0.46
N ASN A 145 -15.84 -15.59 1.21
CA ASN A 145 -16.34 -15.75 2.56
C ASN A 145 -15.40 -15.02 3.54
N LEU A 146 -15.97 -14.40 4.55
CA LEU A 146 -15.20 -13.84 5.67
C LEU A 146 -14.80 -14.97 6.64
N PRO A 147 -13.65 -14.86 7.29
CA PRO A 147 -12.73 -13.73 7.21
C PRO A 147 -11.83 -13.74 5.96
N ALA A 148 -11.43 -12.54 5.49
CA ALA A 148 -10.69 -12.41 4.23
C ALA A 148 -9.66 -11.26 4.25
N VAL A 149 -8.65 -11.37 3.37
CA VAL A 149 -7.68 -10.32 3.08
C VAL A 149 -7.79 -9.89 1.62
N VAL A 150 -7.95 -8.61 1.37
CA VAL A 150 -8.05 -8.03 0.02
C VAL A 150 -6.94 -7.02 -0.19
N SER A 151 -6.04 -7.28 -1.15
CA SER A 151 -5.06 -6.29 -1.55
C SER A 151 -5.56 -5.48 -2.75
N CYS A 152 -5.63 -4.15 -2.56
CA CYS A 152 -6.26 -3.23 -3.47
C CYS A 152 -5.29 -2.63 -4.48
N ASP A 153 -5.69 -2.63 -5.74
CA ASP A 153 -5.05 -1.88 -6.82
C ASP A 153 -5.82 -0.57 -7.06
N LYS A 154 -5.29 0.24 -7.96
CA LYS A 154 -5.98 1.41 -8.49
C LYS A 154 -7.18 0.94 -9.33
N GLY A 155 -8.35 1.07 -8.75
CA GLY A 155 -9.61 0.74 -9.41
C GLY A 155 -10.41 1.98 -9.84
N SER A 156 -11.69 1.76 -10.11
CA SER A 156 -12.66 2.81 -10.45
C SER A 156 -13.09 3.65 -9.24
N ILE A 157 -12.80 3.20 -8.02
CA ILE A 157 -13.20 3.85 -6.77
C ILE A 157 -12.52 5.23 -6.64
N LYS A 158 -13.32 6.25 -6.34
CA LYS A 158 -12.82 7.59 -6.11
C LYS A 158 -12.40 7.77 -4.65
N VAL A 159 -11.10 7.90 -4.42
CA VAL A 159 -10.55 8.13 -3.09
C VAL A 159 -11.02 9.49 -2.54
N ARG A 160 -11.62 9.47 -1.34
CA ARG A 160 -12.10 10.67 -0.65
C ARG A 160 -10.97 11.55 -0.15
N LYS A 161 -11.26 12.85 -0.03
CA LYS A 161 -10.36 13.80 0.61
C LYS A 161 -10.87 14.11 2.02
N SER A 162 -9.93 14.38 2.94
CA SER A 162 -10.28 14.82 4.29
C SER A 162 -10.92 16.20 4.25
N ASN A 163 -11.93 16.42 5.07
CA ASN A 163 -12.55 17.73 5.30
C ASN A 163 -11.96 18.42 6.54
N VAL A 164 -12.26 19.71 6.71
CA VAL A 164 -11.74 20.52 7.83
C VAL A 164 -12.09 19.92 9.18
N LYS A 165 -13.34 19.46 9.36
CA LYS A 165 -13.80 18.83 10.61
C LYS A 165 -13.01 17.57 10.92
N GLY A 166 -12.80 16.70 9.93
CA GLY A 166 -12.01 15.47 10.07
C GLY A 166 -10.56 15.77 10.46
N ILE A 167 -9.93 16.78 9.83
CA ILE A 167 -8.56 17.20 10.17
C ILE A 167 -8.48 17.70 11.62
N MET A 168 -9.44 18.50 12.06
CA MET A 168 -9.47 19.00 13.45
C MET A 168 -9.64 17.89 14.48
N MET A 169 -10.51 16.91 14.19
CA MET A 169 -10.70 15.74 15.06
C MET A 169 -9.44 14.85 15.09
N ALA A 170 -8.84 14.62 13.94
CA ALA A 170 -7.64 13.80 13.83
C ALA A 170 -6.43 14.38 14.57
N LYS A 171 -6.29 15.73 14.62
CA LYS A 171 -5.24 16.39 15.42
C LYS A 171 -5.28 16.01 16.90
N LYS A 172 -6.49 15.87 17.47
CA LYS A 172 -6.72 15.53 18.88
C LYS A 172 -6.72 14.01 19.13
N ALA A 173 -6.77 13.21 18.08
CA ALA A 173 -6.82 11.75 18.23
C ALA A 173 -5.50 11.22 18.79
N GLN A 174 -5.61 10.31 19.73
CA GLN A 174 -4.49 9.53 20.25
C GLN A 174 -4.27 8.33 19.34
N VAL A 175 -3.02 8.01 19.11
CA VAL A 175 -2.60 6.78 18.42
C VAL A 175 -2.45 5.70 19.49
N ASP A 176 -3.08 4.56 19.26
CA ASP A 176 -2.83 3.37 20.09
C ASP A 176 -1.46 2.79 19.70
N VAL A 177 -0.51 2.88 20.61
CA VAL A 177 0.87 2.47 20.40
C VAL A 177 1.12 1.16 21.09
N LYS A 178 1.45 0.13 20.32
CA LYS A 178 1.71 -1.21 20.83
C LYS A 178 3.17 -1.59 20.53
N ALA A 179 3.91 -1.92 21.58
CA ALA A 179 5.25 -2.48 21.44
C ALA A 179 5.16 -3.88 20.83
N VAL A 180 6.01 -4.18 19.87
CA VAL A 180 6.05 -5.48 19.19
C VAL A 180 7.45 -6.06 19.19
N SER A 181 7.52 -7.38 19.14
CA SER A 181 8.76 -8.14 19.01
C SER A 181 8.68 -9.03 17.79
N PRO A 182 9.19 -8.57 16.62
CA PRO A 182 9.18 -9.38 15.42
C PRO A 182 10.09 -10.62 15.59
N PRO A 183 9.80 -11.71 14.88
CA PRO A 183 10.71 -12.82 14.78
C PRO A 183 12.04 -12.38 14.16
N ALA A 184 13.09 -13.17 14.36
CA ALA A 184 14.38 -12.92 13.73
C ALA A 184 14.22 -12.83 12.20
N ALA A 185 14.89 -11.85 11.59
CA ALA A 185 14.84 -11.67 10.14
C ALA A 185 15.44 -12.89 9.42
N SER A 186 14.77 -13.35 8.37
CA SER A 186 15.23 -14.47 7.53
C SER A 186 16.22 -14.02 6.46
N VAL A 187 16.29 -12.70 6.20
CA VAL A 187 17.19 -12.10 5.22
C VAL A 187 18.00 -10.97 5.84
N THR A 188 19.20 -10.75 5.33
CA THR A 188 20.08 -9.66 5.77
C THR A 188 20.43 -8.79 4.56
N VAL A 189 20.33 -7.47 4.72
CA VAL A 189 20.78 -6.52 3.70
C VAL A 189 22.31 -6.48 3.75
N VAL A 190 22.97 -7.02 2.72
CA VAL A 190 24.43 -7.03 2.62
C VAL A 190 24.97 -5.65 2.22
N SER A 191 24.33 -5.02 1.24
CA SER A 191 24.70 -3.68 0.79
C SER A 191 23.54 -3.00 0.07
N GLN A 192 23.51 -1.68 0.14
CA GLN A 192 22.61 -0.85 -0.61
C GLN A 192 23.38 0.34 -1.15
N VAL A 193 23.44 0.49 -2.46
CA VAL A 193 24.21 1.54 -3.13
C VAL A 193 23.32 2.35 -4.07
N MET A 194 23.63 3.62 -4.24
CA MET A 194 22.97 4.44 -5.24
C MET A 194 23.33 3.92 -6.64
N PRO A 195 22.37 3.79 -7.56
CA PRO A 195 22.70 3.47 -8.93
C PRO A 195 23.59 4.54 -9.56
N PRO A 196 24.48 4.16 -10.50
CA PRO A 196 25.32 5.13 -11.19
C PRO A 196 24.46 6.18 -11.90
N ALA A 197 24.93 7.42 -11.89
CA ALA A 197 24.24 8.51 -12.57
C ALA A 197 24.09 8.17 -14.06
N LYS A 198 22.86 8.27 -14.58
CA LYS A 198 22.65 8.10 -16.02
C LYS A 198 23.38 9.22 -16.78
N PRO A 199 24.08 8.92 -17.89
CA PRO A 199 24.66 9.95 -18.74
C PRO A 199 23.57 10.89 -19.27
N ALA A 200 23.94 12.11 -19.57
CA ALA A 200 23.01 13.07 -20.19
C ALA A 200 22.54 12.53 -21.52
N GLY A 201 21.20 12.53 -21.71
CA GLY A 201 20.64 12.13 -22.99
C GLY A 201 20.97 13.13 -24.11
N LYS A 202 21.11 12.65 -25.33
CA LYS A 202 21.22 13.50 -26.54
C LYS A 202 19.84 14.11 -26.83
N LYS A 203 19.80 15.39 -27.15
CA LYS A 203 18.57 16.09 -27.57
C LYS A 203 18.71 16.48 -29.05
N PHE A 204 17.63 16.27 -29.77
CA PHE A 204 17.55 16.61 -31.21
C PHE A 204 16.33 17.49 -31.42
N GLU A 205 16.45 18.48 -32.31
CA GLU A 205 15.38 19.42 -32.59
C GLU A 205 15.04 19.41 -34.09
N GLY A 206 13.74 19.59 -34.38
CA GLY A 206 13.22 19.69 -35.72
C GLY A 206 13.11 18.36 -36.50
N ALA A 207 12.28 18.36 -37.52
CA ALA A 207 11.98 17.17 -38.32
C ALA A 207 13.22 16.66 -39.11
N SER A 208 14.16 17.52 -39.41
CA SER A 208 15.43 17.17 -40.09
C SER A 208 16.30 16.21 -39.29
N SER A 209 16.12 16.15 -37.96
CA SER A 209 16.87 15.26 -37.11
C SER A 209 16.29 13.82 -37.03
N ALA A 210 15.13 13.58 -37.62
CA ALA A 210 14.42 12.28 -37.46
C ALA A 210 15.26 11.12 -38.05
N GLN A 211 15.92 11.30 -39.17
CA GLN A 211 16.78 10.27 -39.77
C GLN A 211 17.97 9.92 -38.88
N THR A 212 18.62 10.94 -38.31
CA THR A 212 19.74 10.76 -37.39
C THR A 212 19.30 10.04 -36.11
N VAL A 213 18.13 10.42 -35.54
CA VAL A 213 17.57 9.75 -34.38
C VAL A 213 17.25 8.28 -34.66
N ALA A 214 16.64 7.97 -35.80
CA ALA A 214 16.34 6.59 -36.20
C ALA A 214 17.63 5.77 -36.35
N GLN A 215 18.69 6.36 -36.89
CA GLN A 215 19.97 5.68 -37.04
C GLN A 215 20.63 5.42 -35.66
N LEU A 216 20.61 6.38 -34.78
CA LEU A 216 21.12 6.21 -33.39
C LEU A 216 20.32 5.18 -32.59
N LEU A 217 19.00 5.13 -32.76
CA LEU A 217 18.17 4.10 -32.13
C LEU A 217 18.50 2.69 -32.62
N ARG A 218 18.90 2.57 -33.90
CA ARG A 218 19.35 1.30 -34.47
C ARG A 218 20.76 0.94 -34.02
N ASP A 219 21.71 1.86 -34.20
CA ASP A 219 23.14 1.54 -34.10
C ASP A 219 23.67 1.62 -32.67
N GLU A 220 23.19 2.57 -31.86
CA GLU A 220 23.63 2.73 -30.43
C GLU A 220 22.69 2.09 -29.45
N ALA A 221 21.37 2.22 -29.63
CA ALA A 221 20.40 1.75 -28.66
C ALA A 221 19.87 0.33 -28.95
N ASN A 222 20.03 -0.14 -30.20
CA ASN A 222 19.62 -1.49 -30.64
C ASN A 222 18.13 -1.79 -30.38
N ILE A 223 17.27 -0.79 -30.57
CA ILE A 223 15.83 -0.86 -30.24
C ILE A 223 14.99 -1.10 -31.52
N ILE A 224 15.46 -0.69 -32.70
CA ILE A 224 14.76 -0.85 -33.97
C ILE A 224 15.68 -1.44 -35.04
#